data_ea5c0598655bc306add60cc5ed5b36a5
#
_entry.id   ea5c0598655bc306add60cc5ed5b36a5
#
_cell.length_a   1.000
_cell.length_b   1.000
_cell.length_c   1.000
_cell.angle_alpha   90.00
_cell.angle_beta   90.00
_cell.angle_gamma   90.00
#
_symmetry.space_group_name_H-M   'P 1'
#
loop_
_entity.id
_entity.type
_entity.pdbx_description
1 polymer ?
#
loop_
_entity_poly.entity_id
_entity_poly.type
_entity_poly.pdbx_seq_one_letter_code
_entity_poly.pdbx_strand_id
1 'polypeptide(L)'
;MIKALYTSITGMNATQNALSVTSNNIANAQTVGYKKQKAMFDDLLYNNSIGSKGDDKYAGTNPKSIGNGVKMSGTVTDYSDGTITLTGGKTQAAMEGNGFFVVGDSKGGNTEFTRKGTFGISSDYYITNTEGQYVFAYPANAATGEVDLSGIPGPLQIPMGSAIGGIRTSKGVVGGNIPADAKQITQELPAYDDAGNTWTMRVEFRQTSEHNYKYTVHMRNDSKKETEFKEVQGAGGDVTFDAVGKPNQQNPGASIPFNGGTVNLDFSKLTNHPTEKTLAVTDVDGRAAATVKDCFIADGGYVMVKYSDGSMKAAGQLAVAMFPNEGGLMKNGNGNYTATNTTGILAMGVSGQNGAGKVRGSAQEGANVDLSVEFVDLMLYQRGFQGNAKVIKISDEVLNEVVNLIR
;
A
#
# COMPACT_ATOMS: atom_id res chain seq x y z
N MET A 1 -24.47 44.80 32.74
CA MET A 1 -23.04 44.59 32.97
C MET A 1 -22.67 43.14 33.30
N ILE A 2 -23.27 42.53 34.33
CA ILE A 2 -23.02 41.11 34.69
C ILE A 2 -23.20 40.16 33.50
N LYS A 3 -24.24 40.37 32.65
CA LYS A 3 -24.48 39.57 31.47
C LYS A 3 -23.37 39.70 30.43
N ALA A 4 -22.85 40.91 30.20
CA ALA A 4 -21.71 41.13 29.26
C ALA A 4 -20.45 40.44 29.77
N LEU A 5 -20.21 40.46 31.10
CA LEU A 5 -19.10 39.77 31.73
C LEU A 5 -19.20 38.25 31.51
N TYR A 6 -20.36 37.63 31.74
CA TYR A 6 -20.58 36.21 31.51
C TYR A 6 -20.40 35.83 30.02
N THR A 7 -20.96 36.62 29.10
CA THR A 7 -20.82 36.39 27.66
C THR A 7 -19.37 36.44 27.24
N SER A 8 -18.57 37.39 27.79
CA SER A 8 -17.14 37.49 27.49
C SER A 8 -16.33 36.36 28.08
N ILE A 9 -16.68 35.86 29.29
CA ILE A 9 -16.03 34.67 29.88
C ILE A 9 -16.28 33.45 28.99
N THR A 10 -17.50 33.23 28.54
CA THR A 10 -17.80 32.09 27.65
C THR A 10 -17.05 32.22 26.34
N GLY A 11 -16.98 33.40 25.72
CA GLY A 11 -16.21 33.69 24.52
C GLY A 11 -14.69 33.47 24.70
N MET A 12 -14.16 33.89 25.85
CA MET A 12 -12.76 33.70 26.18
C MET A 12 -12.40 32.22 26.33
N ASN A 13 -13.21 31.44 27.05
CA ASN A 13 -13.01 30.00 27.19
C ASN A 13 -13.13 29.27 25.86
N ALA A 14 -14.10 29.61 25.02
CA ALA A 14 -14.29 29.00 23.73
C ALA A 14 -13.09 29.30 22.80
N THR A 15 -12.61 30.55 22.76
CA THR A 15 -11.44 30.93 21.96
C THR A 15 -10.15 30.30 22.49
N GLN A 16 -9.99 30.14 23.80
CA GLN A 16 -8.85 29.46 24.40
C GLN A 16 -8.78 27.97 23.98
N ASN A 17 -9.92 27.28 24.01
CA ASN A 17 -9.99 25.90 23.55
C ASN A 17 -9.68 25.78 22.06
N ALA A 18 -10.19 26.68 21.22
CA ALA A 18 -9.88 26.71 19.79
C ALA A 18 -8.39 26.98 19.52
N LEU A 19 -7.79 27.88 20.31
CA LEU A 19 -6.34 28.15 20.26
C LEU A 19 -5.52 26.89 20.55
N SER A 20 -5.94 26.06 21.52
CA SER A 20 -5.32 24.78 21.82
C SER A 20 -5.40 23.80 20.66
N VAL A 21 -6.55 23.72 19.95
CA VAL A 21 -6.73 22.87 18.77
C VAL A 21 -5.82 23.29 17.64
N THR A 22 -5.79 24.59 17.31
CA THR A 22 -4.91 25.12 16.26
C THR A 22 -3.43 24.94 16.59
N SER A 23 -3.04 25.17 17.85
CA SER A 23 -1.66 24.91 18.31
C SER A 23 -1.28 23.44 18.14
N ASN A 24 -2.20 22.52 18.42
CA ASN A 24 -1.97 21.09 18.21
C ASN A 24 -1.83 20.72 16.72
N ASN A 25 -2.62 21.35 15.83
CA ASN A 25 -2.47 21.18 14.39
C ASN A 25 -1.09 21.65 13.91
N ILE A 26 -0.65 22.84 14.34
CA ILE A 26 0.66 23.39 14.00
C ILE A 26 1.80 22.49 14.50
N ALA A 27 1.71 22.00 15.74
CA ALA A 27 2.71 21.11 16.31
C ALA A 27 2.84 19.79 15.54
N ASN A 28 1.75 19.31 14.93
CA ASN A 28 1.71 18.06 14.18
C ASN A 28 1.77 18.24 12.65
N ALA A 29 2.09 19.43 12.16
CA ALA A 29 2.13 19.71 10.71
C ALA A 29 3.18 18.86 9.95
N GLN A 30 4.19 18.31 10.65
CA GLN A 30 5.18 17.40 10.06
C GLN A 30 4.96 15.93 10.45
N THR A 31 3.90 15.61 11.17
CA THR A 31 3.60 14.24 11.61
C THR A 31 2.95 13.47 10.46
N VAL A 32 3.56 12.35 10.06
CA VAL A 32 3.06 11.48 8.98
C VAL A 32 1.65 10.96 9.32
N GLY A 33 0.72 11.09 8.37
CA GLY A 33 -0.66 10.61 8.52
C GLY A 33 -1.52 11.42 9.50
N TYR A 34 -1.04 12.57 9.99
CA TYR A 34 -1.83 13.42 10.87
C TYR A 34 -3.00 14.07 10.14
N LYS A 35 -4.18 14.04 10.75
CA LYS A 35 -5.41 14.68 10.27
C LYS A 35 -5.77 15.83 11.21
N LYS A 36 -5.85 17.04 10.65
CA LYS A 36 -6.14 18.27 11.40
C LYS A 36 -7.52 18.24 12.02
N GLN A 37 -7.70 18.97 13.10
CA GLN A 37 -8.98 19.16 13.79
C GLN A 37 -9.41 20.61 13.68
N LYS A 38 -10.72 20.82 13.55
CA LYS A 38 -11.35 22.14 13.60
C LYS A 38 -12.21 22.25 14.85
N ALA A 39 -12.11 23.37 15.54
CA ALA A 39 -12.99 23.70 16.64
C ALA A 39 -14.37 24.09 16.11
N MET A 40 -15.42 23.52 16.73
CA MET A 40 -16.81 23.85 16.43
C MET A 40 -17.39 24.66 17.56
N PHE A 41 -18.13 25.72 17.22
CA PHE A 41 -18.73 26.63 18.17
C PHE A 41 -20.27 26.56 18.03
N ASP A 42 -20.94 26.51 19.19
CA ASP A 42 -22.40 26.64 19.29
C ASP A 42 -22.74 27.85 20.14
N ASP A 43 -23.80 28.50 19.80
CA ASP A 43 -24.38 29.54 20.62
C ASP A 43 -25.08 28.92 21.85
N LEU A 44 -25.08 29.66 22.95
CA LEU A 44 -25.79 29.28 24.15
C LEU A 44 -27.26 29.74 24.06
N LEU A 45 -28.10 29.22 25.00
CA LEU A 45 -29.52 29.51 25.05
C LEU A 45 -29.82 31.02 24.99
N TYR A 46 -30.93 31.33 24.31
CA TYR A 46 -31.44 32.67 24.20
C TYR A 46 -32.51 32.96 25.25
N ASN A 47 -32.49 34.17 25.85
CA ASN A 47 -33.61 34.68 26.59
C ASN A 47 -34.60 35.29 25.60
N ASN A 48 -35.71 34.63 25.35
CA ASN A 48 -36.72 35.05 24.39
C ASN A 48 -37.86 35.77 25.11
N SER A 49 -38.19 36.96 24.61
CA SER A 49 -39.43 37.65 24.98
C SER A 49 -40.43 37.48 23.84
N ILE A 50 -41.59 36.93 24.18
CA ILE A 50 -42.66 36.67 23.20
C ILE A 50 -43.20 38.03 22.66
N GLY A 51 -43.31 38.16 21.37
CA GLY A 51 -43.99 39.30 20.72
C GLY A 51 -45.49 39.24 20.96
N SER A 52 -46.14 40.37 20.86
CA SER A 52 -47.62 40.48 20.92
C SER A 52 -48.23 40.65 19.54
N LYS A 53 -49.39 40.05 19.32
CA LYS A 53 -50.20 40.33 18.13
C LYS A 53 -50.80 41.72 18.26
N GLY A 54 -50.83 42.52 17.20
CA GLY A 54 -51.51 43.78 17.16
C GLY A 54 -53.02 43.63 17.37
N ASP A 55 -53.64 44.69 17.94
CA ASP A 55 -55.08 44.86 18.04
C ASP A 55 -55.48 46.16 17.29
N ASP A 56 -56.77 46.51 17.31
CA ASP A 56 -57.30 47.67 16.61
C ASP A 56 -56.68 49.04 16.99
N LYS A 57 -55.91 49.09 18.10
CA LYS A 57 -55.30 50.32 18.62
C LYS A 57 -53.78 50.34 18.53
N TYR A 58 -53.13 49.20 18.53
CA TYR A 58 -51.66 49.08 18.57
C TYR A 58 -51.15 48.04 17.60
N ALA A 59 -50.07 48.38 16.92
CA ALA A 59 -49.35 47.41 16.11
C ALA A 59 -48.68 46.33 16.97
N GLY A 60 -48.63 45.10 16.48
CA GLY A 60 -47.97 44.02 17.16
C GLY A 60 -46.48 44.30 17.36
N THR A 61 -45.87 43.63 18.34
CA THR A 61 -44.42 43.69 18.62
C THR A 61 -43.75 42.39 18.24
N ASN A 62 -42.60 42.46 17.58
CA ASN A 62 -41.80 41.28 17.27
C ASN A 62 -41.15 40.68 18.53
N PRO A 63 -40.93 39.37 18.56
CA PRO A 63 -40.20 38.75 19.65
C PRO A 63 -38.78 39.29 19.74
N LYS A 64 -38.23 39.39 20.96
CA LYS A 64 -36.84 39.82 21.21
C LYS A 64 -36.07 38.67 21.77
N SER A 65 -34.89 38.34 21.16
CA SER A 65 -34.00 37.25 21.61
C SER A 65 -32.66 37.85 22.03
N ILE A 66 -32.21 37.55 23.22
CA ILE A 66 -30.91 37.99 23.74
C ILE A 66 -30.07 36.76 24.06
N GLY A 67 -28.94 36.59 23.34
CA GLY A 67 -28.01 35.51 23.51
C GLY A 67 -27.24 35.54 24.84
N ASN A 68 -26.80 34.38 25.33
CA ASN A 68 -26.08 34.21 26.58
C ASN A 68 -24.59 33.84 26.38
N GLY A 69 -24.09 33.88 25.15
CA GLY A 69 -22.68 33.59 24.83
C GLY A 69 -22.51 32.42 23.90
N VAL A 70 -21.30 31.85 23.88
CA VAL A 70 -20.86 30.79 23.01
C VAL A 70 -20.16 29.67 23.81
N LYS A 71 -20.24 28.44 23.32
CA LYS A 71 -19.45 27.33 23.82
C LYS A 71 -18.73 26.63 22.67
N MET A 72 -17.62 26.00 22.94
CA MET A 72 -17.05 25.01 22.02
C MET A 72 -17.82 23.71 22.17
N SER A 73 -18.46 23.22 21.09
CA SER A 73 -19.27 21.98 21.12
C SER A 73 -18.40 20.73 20.95
N GLY A 74 -17.24 20.89 20.33
CA GLY A 74 -16.32 19.77 20.09
C GLY A 74 -15.30 20.10 19.02
N THR A 75 -14.63 19.05 18.56
CA THR A 75 -13.70 19.12 17.41
C THR A 75 -14.18 18.18 16.32
N VAL A 76 -14.04 18.60 15.08
CA VAL A 76 -14.27 17.75 13.91
C VAL A 76 -12.91 17.50 13.24
N THR A 77 -12.60 16.22 13.00
CA THR A 77 -11.39 15.82 12.27
C THR A 77 -11.65 15.95 10.76
N ASP A 78 -10.74 16.56 10.05
CA ASP A 78 -10.73 16.66 8.60
C ASP A 78 -9.91 15.48 8.05
N TYR A 79 -10.57 14.53 7.40
CA TYR A 79 -9.96 13.33 6.84
C TYR A 79 -9.49 13.50 5.39
N SER A 80 -9.55 14.71 4.83
CA SER A 80 -8.98 14.99 3.50
C SER A 80 -7.53 14.55 3.41
N ASP A 81 -7.09 14.18 2.21
CA ASP A 81 -5.74 13.67 2.00
C ASP A 81 -4.69 14.75 2.27
N GLY A 82 -3.59 14.34 2.88
CA GLY A 82 -2.36 15.12 2.98
C GLY A 82 -1.51 15.01 1.70
N THR A 83 -0.39 15.70 1.67
CA THR A 83 0.55 15.59 0.55
C THR A 83 1.21 14.22 0.55
N ILE A 84 1.08 13.48 -0.56
CA ILE A 84 1.73 12.19 -0.74
C ILE A 84 3.11 12.41 -1.34
N THR A 85 4.15 11.95 -0.64
CA THR A 85 5.55 12.05 -1.05
C THR A 85 6.14 10.67 -1.25
N LEU A 86 6.79 10.45 -2.39
CA LEU A 86 7.57 9.23 -2.64
C LEU A 86 8.88 9.30 -1.85
N THR A 87 9.09 8.36 -0.96
CA THR A 87 10.26 8.33 -0.07
C THR A 87 11.29 7.28 -0.48
N GLY A 88 10.88 6.32 -1.33
CA GLY A 88 11.71 5.17 -1.70
C GLY A 88 11.89 4.14 -0.58
N GLY A 89 11.19 4.30 0.53
CA GLY A 89 11.19 3.32 1.63
C GLY A 89 10.44 2.05 1.25
N LYS A 90 11.07 0.91 1.35
CA LYS A 90 10.53 -0.38 0.86
C LYS A 90 9.24 -0.80 1.54
N THR A 91 9.09 -0.52 2.81
CA THR A 91 7.95 -0.93 3.64
C THR A 91 6.98 0.20 3.95
N GLN A 92 7.12 1.32 3.23
CA GLN A 92 6.25 2.48 3.41
C GLN A 92 5.09 2.44 2.42
N ALA A 93 3.92 2.88 2.87
CA ALA A 93 2.73 2.99 2.05
C ALA A 93 1.92 4.23 2.43
N ALA A 94 1.34 4.91 1.45
CA ALA A 94 0.41 6.00 1.65
C ALA A 94 -0.98 5.61 1.16
N MET A 95 -2.01 6.15 1.81
CA MET A 95 -3.39 6.02 1.36
C MET A 95 -3.79 7.27 0.57
N GLU A 96 -4.27 7.09 -0.65
CA GLU A 96 -4.82 8.14 -1.51
C GLU A 96 -6.34 7.94 -1.59
N GLY A 97 -7.12 8.83 -0.99
CA GLY A 97 -8.57 8.71 -0.86
C GLY A 97 -9.00 8.07 0.47
N ASN A 98 -10.24 7.58 0.52
CA ASN A 98 -10.87 7.09 1.74
C ASN A 98 -10.33 5.72 2.18
N GLY A 99 -10.19 5.51 3.48
CA GLY A 99 -9.79 4.25 4.08
C GLY A 99 -8.66 4.38 5.08
N PHE A 100 -8.41 3.33 5.83
CA PHE A 100 -7.39 3.26 6.87
C PHE A 100 -6.68 1.93 6.79
N PHE A 101 -5.39 1.90 7.09
CA PHE A 101 -4.68 0.65 7.33
C PHE A 101 -5.17 0.02 8.62
N VAL A 102 -5.21 -1.28 8.64
CA VAL A 102 -5.67 -2.06 9.80
C VAL A 102 -4.45 -2.56 10.55
N VAL A 103 -4.37 -2.23 11.84
CA VAL A 103 -3.31 -2.67 12.72
C VAL A 103 -3.90 -3.27 14.00
N GLY A 104 -3.15 -4.11 14.68
CA GLY A 104 -3.66 -4.73 15.90
C GLY A 104 -2.70 -5.69 16.55
N ASP A 105 -3.21 -6.44 17.53
CA ASP A 105 -2.45 -7.50 18.18
C ASP A 105 -2.40 -8.79 17.34
N SER A 106 -1.57 -9.74 17.72
CA SER A 106 -1.36 -10.99 16.97
C SER A 106 -2.61 -11.88 16.86
N LYS A 107 -3.60 -11.66 17.73
CA LYS A 107 -4.85 -12.43 17.78
C LYS A 107 -6.03 -11.71 17.16
N GLY A 108 -5.83 -10.46 16.71
CA GLY A 108 -6.92 -9.63 16.18
C GLY A 108 -7.90 -9.13 17.24
N GLY A 109 -7.56 -9.23 18.53
CA GLY A 109 -8.44 -8.85 19.63
C GLY A 109 -8.62 -7.33 19.77
N ASN A 110 -7.56 -6.56 19.54
CA ASN A 110 -7.56 -5.10 19.55
C ASN A 110 -7.21 -4.60 18.15
N THR A 111 -8.23 -4.34 17.35
CA THR A 111 -8.04 -3.79 16.01
C THR A 111 -8.11 -2.27 16.08
N GLU A 112 -7.06 -1.62 15.62
CA GLU A 112 -6.95 -0.18 15.45
C GLU A 112 -6.75 0.17 13.98
N PHE A 113 -6.99 1.42 13.65
CA PHE A 113 -6.96 1.92 12.29
C PHE A 113 -5.99 3.09 12.20
N THR A 114 -5.21 3.17 11.14
CA THR A 114 -4.21 4.23 11.01
C THR A 114 -4.08 4.71 9.57
N ARG A 115 -3.75 6.01 9.42
CA ARG A 115 -3.28 6.59 8.15
C ARG A 115 -1.76 6.64 8.05
N LYS A 116 -1.07 6.33 9.14
CA LYS A 116 0.38 6.32 9.20
C LYS A 116 0.92 5.05 8.54
N GLY A 117 1.35 5.17 7.31
CA GLY A 117 1.89 4.06 6.52
C GLY A 117 3.40 3.84 6.68
N THR A 118 3.98 4.18 7.82
CA THR A 118 5.37 3.90 8.13
C THR A 118 5.47 2.53 8.79
N PHE A 119 5.70 1.50 7.97
CA PHE A 119 5.79 0.12 8.46
C PHE A 119 7.24 -0.35 8.51
N GLY A 120 7.48 -1.38 9.33
CA GLY A 120 8.75 -2.07 9.47
C GLY A 120 8.54 -3.58 9.41
N ILE A 121 9.64 -4.31 9.53
CA ILE A 121 9.62 -5.78 9.63
C ILE A 121 10.16 -6.14 11.00
N SER A 122 9.43 -6.96 11.76
CA SER A 122 9.86 -7.44 13.05
C SER A 122 10.92 -8.54 12.93
N SER A 123 11.55 -8.92 14.06
CA SER A 123 12.48 -10.07 14.13
C SER A 123 11.85 -11.37 13.65
N ASP A 124 10.54 -11.52 13.81
CA ASP A 124 9.77 -12.70 13.44
C ASP A 124 9.18 -12.59 12.02
N TYR A 125 9.67 -11.61 11.26
CA TYR A 125 9.30 -11.36 9.88
C TYR A 125 7.83 -10.95 9.65
N TYR A 126 7.16 -10.39 10.66
CA TYR A 126 5.86 -9.76 10.48
C TYR A 126 6.01 -8.30 10.08
N ILE A 127 5.05 -7.81 9.31
CA ILE A 127 4.94 -6.38 9.05
C ILE A 127 4.31 -5.74 10.28
N THR A 128 4.99 -4.72 10.83
CA THR A 128 4.54 -3.99 12.02
C THR A 128 4.57 -2.49 11.79
N ASN A 129 3.78 -1.75 12.54
CA ASN A 129 3.90 -0.30 12.62
C ASN A 129 5.07 0.10 13.55
N THR A 130 5.29 1.41 13.73
CA THR A 130 6.36 1.95 14.60
C THR A 130 6.16 1.63 16.09
N GLU A 131 5.01 1.13 16.48
CA GLU A 131 4.63 0.78 17.85
C GLU A 131 4.68 -0.71 18.13
N GLY A 132 5.05 -1.50 17.10
CA GLY A 132 5.13 -2.95 17.21
C GLY A 132 3.80 -3.68 17.02
N GLN A 133 2.71 -2.97 16.66
CA GLN A 133 1.45 -3.61 16.30
C GLN A 133 1.57 -4.25 14.91
N TYR A 134 0.92 -5.39 14.73
CA TYR A 134 0.90 -6.10 13.45
C TYR A 134 0.02 -5.38 12.43
N VAL A 135 0.48 -5.30 11.20
CA VAL A 135 -0.29 -4.78 10.07
C VAL A 135 -1.08 -5.94 9.45
N PHE A 136 -2.38 -5.74 9.29
CA PHE A 136 -3.25 -6.77 8.76
C PHE A 136 -3.29 -6.72 7.24
N ALA A 137 -3.26 -7.90 6.64
CA ALA A 137 -3.30 -8.08 5.21
C ALA A 137 -4.04 -9.36 4.84
N TYR A 138 -4.46 -9.45 3.60
CA TYR A 138 -4.96 -10.68 2.99
C TYR A 138 -3.77 -11.50 2.50
N PRO A 139 -3.63 -12.77 2.91
CA PRO A 139 -2.50 -13.60 2.49
C PRO A 139 -2.60 -13.96 1.00
N ALA A 140 -1.47 -14.11 0.35
CA ALA A 140 -1.40 -14.66 -1.00
C ALA A 140 -1.00 -16.14 -0.98
N ASN A 141 -1.43 -16.88 -1.98
CA ASN A 141 -1.00 -18.24 -2.19
C ASN A 141 0.50 -18.26 -2.53
N ALA A 142 1.30 -18.94 -1.73
CA ALA A 142 2.76 -19.00 -1.91
C ALA A 142 3.19 -19.58 -3.27
N ALA A 143 2.37 -20.45 -3.88
CA ALA A 143 2.68 -21.06 -5.16
C ALA A 143 2.36 -20.12 -6.34
N THR A 144 1.15 -19.53 -6.36
CA THR A 144 0.67 -18.69 -7.47
C THR A 144 0.97 -17.20 -7.28
N GLY A 145 1.04 -16.72 -6.04
CA GLY A 145 1.14 -15.31 -5.70
C GLY A 145 -0.21 -14.57 -5.80
N GLU A 146 -1.32 -15.29 -5.99
CA GLU A 146 -2.66 -14.73 -6.01
C GLU A 146 -3.16 -14.47 -4.58
N VAL A 147 -3.75 -13.30 -4.34
CA VAL A 147 -4.27 -12.91 -3.03
C VAL A 147 -5.65 -13.50 -2.80
N ASP A 148 -5.83 -14.17 -1.67
CA ASP A 148 -7.14 -14.70 -1.26
C ASP A 148 -7.93 -13.64 -0.47
N LEU A 149 -8.91 -13.06 -1.13
CA LEU A 149 -9.79 -12.03 -0.55
C LEU A 149 -11.02 -12.61 0.17
N SER A 150 -11.22 -13.93 0.14
CA SER A 150 -12.38 -14.57 0.76
C SER A 150 -12.26 -14.73 2.27
N GLY A 151 -11.04 -14.63 2.79
CA GLY A 151 -10.72 -14.78 4.21
C GLY A 151 -10.85 -13.48 5.01
N ILE A 152 -10.70 -13.60 6.33
CA ILE A 152 -10.56 -12.45 7.23
C ILE A 152 -9.09 -12.00 7.19
N PRO A 153 -8.79 -10.70 7.03
CA PRO A 153 -7.41 -10.23 7.05
C PRO A 153 -6.78 -10.46 8.42
N GLY A 154 -5.52 -10.82 8.43
CA GLY A 154 -4.75 -11.10 9.63
C GLY A 154 -3.33 -10.55 9.56
N PRO A 155 -2.54 -10.74 10.63
CA PRO A 155 -1.13 -10.38 10.64
C PRO A 155 -0.38 -11.07 9.51
N LEU A 156 0.31 -10.30 8.66
CA LEU A 156 1.05 -10.86 7.53
C LEU A 156 2.49 -11.17 7.92
N GLN A 157 2.84 -12.44 7.84
CA GLN A 157 4.21 -12.90 7.98
C GLN A 157 4.87 -13.03 6.60
N ILE A 158 6.03 -12.42 6.45
CA ILE A 158 6.84 -12.54 5.25
C ILE A 158 7.68 -13.81 5.36
N PRO A 159 7.67 -14.70 4.39
CA PRO A 159 8.42 -15.97 4.45
C PRO A 159 9.93 -15.77 4.22
N MET A 160 10.57 -14.86 4.99
CA MET A 160 12.00 -14.58 4.87
C MET A 160 12.83 -15.83 5.21
N GLY A 161 13.82 -16.12 4.37
CA GLY A 161 14.67 -17.30 4.54
C GLY A 161 14.03 -18.62 4.14
N SER A 162 12.71 -18.66 3.87
CA SER A 162 12.10 -19.85 3.29
C SER A 162 12.52 -20.01 1.83
N ALA A 163 12.79 -21.26 1.43
CA ALA A 163 13.05 -21.59 0.04
C ALA A 163 11.75 -21.95 -0.66
N ILE A 164 11.48 -21.33 -1.81
CA ILE A 164 10.52 -21.91 -2.73
C ILE A 164 11.21 -23.05 -3.44
N GLY A 165 10.58 -24.23 -3.45
CA GLY A 165 11.06 -25.37 -4.22
C GLY A 165 11.20 -24.99 -5.70
N GLY A 166 12.21 -25.56 -6.36
CA GLY A 166 12.36 -25.46 -7.80
C GLY A 166 11.12 -25.99 -8.53
N ILE A 167 10.90 -25.51 -9.71
CA ILE A 167 9.95 -26.11 -10.65
C ILE A 167 10.78 -26.83 -11.69
N ARG A 168 10.51 -28.14 -11.84
CA ARG A 168 11.16 -28.94 -12.85
C ARG A 168 10.90 -28.38 -14.23
N THR A 169 11.95 -28.35 -15.05
CA THR A 169 11.80 -28.05 -16.48
C THR A 169 11.08 -29.20 -17.19
N SER A 170 9.96 -28.91 -17.81
CA SER A 170 9.21 -29.85 -18.64
C SER A 170 9.19 -29.43 -20.12
N LYS A 171 9.38 -28.13 -20.39
CA LYS A 171 9.37 -27.58 -21.73
C LYS A 171 10.47 -26.53 -21.91
N GLY A 172 11.12 -26.57 -23.07
CA GLY A 172 12.05 -25.54 -23.51
C GLY A 172 11.84 -25.22 -25.00
N VAL A 173 11.94 -23.95 -25.35
CA VAL A 173 11.81 -23.51 -26.75
C VAL A 173 13.16 -22.95 -27.21
N VAL A 174 13.72 -23.56 -28.26
CA VAL A 174 14.94 -23.10 -28.91
C VAL A 174 14.56 -22.51 -30.26
N GLY A 175 14.87 -21.23 -30.45
CA GLY A 175 14.58 -20.50 -31.67
C GLY A 175 15.80 -19.76 -32.21
N GLY A 176 15.66 -19.21 -33.40
CA GLY A 176 16.72 -18.45 -34.08
C GLY A 176 17.31 -19.15 -35.29
N ASN A 177 18.36 -18.57 -35.85
CA ASN A 177 18.94 -19.03 -37.09
C ASN A 177 20.18 -19.90 -36.89
N ILE A 178 20.19 -21.03 -37.58
CA ILE A 178 21.35 -21.89 -37.80
C ILE A 178 21.95 -21.47 -39.14
N PRO A 179 23.20 -20.93 -39.21
CA PRO A 179 23.84 -20.62 -40.49
C PRO A 179 23.94 -21.86 -41.38
N ALA A 180 23.59 -21.72 -42.65
CA ALA A 180 23.54 -22.85 -43.60
C ALA A 180 24.91 -23.50 -43.84
N ASP A 181 26.01 -22.78 -43.60
CA ASP A 181 27.41 -23.22 -43.77
C ASP A 181 28.02 -23.80 -42.47
N ALA A 182 27.28 -23.77 -41.39
CA ALA A 182 27.79 -24.19 -40.08
C ALA A 182 27.80 -25.73 -39.93
N LYS A 183 28.99 -26.30 -39.89
CA LYS A 183 29.17 -27.76 -39.69
C LYS A 183 28.73 -28.25 -38.30
N GLN A 184 28.89 -27.42 -37.30
CA GLN A 184 28.55 -27.74 -35.91
C GLN A 184 28.17 -26.47 -35.15
N ILE A 185 27.04 -26.51 -34.45
CA ILE A 185 26.55 -25.41 -33.61
C ILE A 185 26.06 -25.96 -32.30
N THR A 186 26.35 -25.26 -31.24
CA THR A 186 25.88 -25.59 -29.88
C THR A 186 25.02 -24.47 -29.31
N GLN A 187 23.95 -24.85 -28.55
CA GLN A 187 23.15 -23.95 -27.78
C GLN A 187 22.98 -24.52 -26.38
N GLU A 188 23.26 -23.69 -25.37
CA GLU A 188 23.05 -24.04 -23.96
C GLU A 188 21.74 -23.46 -23.45
N LEU A 189 21.03 -24.23 -22.63
CA LEU A 189 19.81 -23.82 -21.97
C LEU A 189 19.84 -24.31 -20.51
N PRO A 190 19.32 -23.54 -19.55
CA PRO A 190 19.19 -23.98 -18.18
C PRO A 190 18.06 -25.01 -18.07
N ALA A 191 18.25 -26.02 -17.24
CA ALA A 191 17.21 -26.96 -16.86
C ALA A 191 17.23 -27.15 -15.33
N TYR A 192 16.10 -27.46 -14.74
CA TYR A 192 15.95 -27.60 -13.30
C TYR A 192 15.27 -28.92 -12.97
N ASP A 193 15.73 -29.60 -11.94
CA ASP A 193 15.13 -30.84 -11.46
C ASP A 193 14.07 -30.57 -10.37
N ASP A 194 13.41 -31.64 -9.88
CA ASP A 194 12.36 -31.54 -8.85
C ASP A 194 12.89 -30.96 -7.52
N ALA A 195 14.18 -31.09 -7.24
CA ALA A 195 14.82 -30.52 -6.06
C ALA A 195 15.25 -29.05 -6.29
N GLY A 196 15.10 -28.53 -7.51
CA GLY A 196 15.53 -27.19 -7.87
C GLY A 196 17.03 -27.06 -8.14
N ASN A 197 17.75 -28.15 -8.34
CA ASN A 197 19.14 -28.10 -8.76
C ASN A 197 19.24 -27.60 -10.19
N THR A 198 20.25 -26.78 -10.44
CA THR A 198 20.50 -26.21 -11.76
C THR A 198 21.37 -27.17 -12.60
N TRP A 199 20.90 -27.40 -13.80
CA TRP A 199 21.59 -28.15 -14.83
C TRP A 199 21.76 -27.29 -16.06
N THR A 200 22.86 -27.42 -16.78
CA THR A 200 23.02 -26.87 -18.12
C THR A 200 22.84 -27.99 -19.13
N MET A 201 21.84 -27.83 -19.98
CA MET A 201 21.58 -28.69 -21.11
C MET A 201 22.21 -28.04 -22.34
N ARG A 202 23.06 -28.77 -23.07
CA ARG A 202 23.69 -28.33 -24.32
C ARG A 202 23.14 -29.15 -25.46
N VAL A 203 22.48 -28.48 -26.40
CA VAL A 203 22.03 -29.08 -27.67
C VAL A 203 23.09 -28.78 -28.73
N GLU A 204 23.67 -29.81 -29.30
CA GLU A 204 24.64 -29.73 -30.36
C GLU A 204 23.98 -30.15 -31.66
N PHE A 205 23.97 -29.24 -32.65
CA PHE A 205 23.51 -29.50 -34.00
C PHE A 205 24.71 -29.71 -34.90
N ARG A 206 24.78 -30.86 -35.59
CA ARG A 206 25.84 -31.22 -36.53
C ARG A 206 25.23 -31.43 -37.89
N GLN A 207 25.75 -30.74 -38.90
CA GLN A 207 25.31 -30.88 -40.27
C GLN A 207 25.66 -32.27 -40.82
N THR A 208 24.66 -32.98 -41.36
CA THR A 208 24.85 -34.30 -42.04
C THR A 208 24.77 -34.16 -43.54
N SER A 209 23.98 -33.24 -44.06
CA SER A 209 23.89 -32.85 -45.46
C SER A 209 23.31 -31.45 -45.58
N GLU A 210 23.21 -30.90 -46.76
CA GLU A 210 22.62 -29.58 -47.02
C GLU A 210 21.20 -29.52 -46.44
N HIS A 211 20.91 -28.53 -45.58
CA HIS A 211 19.64 -28.34 -44.83
C HIS A 211 19.24 -29.46 -43.87
N ASN A 212 20.13 -30.43 -43.58
CA ASN A 212 19.85 -31.50 -42.62
C ASN A 212 20.88 -31.48 -41.49
N TYR A 213 20.37 -31.46 -40.26
CA TYR A 213 21.17 -31.44 -39.04
C TYR A 213 20.74 -32.57 -38.12
N LYS A 214 21.73 -33.27 -37.56
CA LYS A 214 21.52 -34.20 -36.45
C LYS A 214 21.82 -33.47 -35.16
N TYR A 215 20.87 -33.54 -34.17
CA TYR A 215 21.13 -32.98 -32.86
C TYR A 215 21.44 -34.09 -31.86
N THR A 216 22.32 -33.76 -30.92
CA THR A 216 22.64 -34.53 -29.72
C THR A 216 22.51 -33.63 -28.48
N VAL A 217 22.13 -34.21 -27.36
CA VAL A 217 21.94 -33.44 -26.13
C VAL A 217 22.91 -33.93 -25.07
N HIS A 218 23.60 -32.97 -24.49
CA HIS A 218 24.52 -33.20 -23.38
C HIS A 218 24.05 -32.45 -22.17
N MET A 219 24.23 -33.01 -20.95
CA MET A 219 23.85 -32.38 -19.69
C MET A 219 25.01 -32.30 -18.73
N ARG A 220 25.03 -31.22 -17.94
CA ARG A 220 25.98 -31.02 -16.86
C ARG A 220 25.23 -30.55 -15.61
N ASN A 221 25.59 -31.10 -14.44
CA ASN A 221 25.03 -30.67 -13.18
C ASN A 221 25.84 -29.51 -12.58
N ASP A 222 25.31 -28.28 -12.69
CA ASP A 222 26.00 -27.10 -12.19
C ASP A 222 25.93 -26.99 -10.65
N SER A 223 24.88 -27.52 -10.03
CA SER A 223 24.75 -27.55 -8.55
C SER A 223 25.81 -28.43 -7.91
N LYS A 224 26.29 -29.49 -8.59
CA LYS A 224 27.40 -30.36 -8.15
C LYS A 224 28.76 -29.88 -8.64
N LYS A 225 28.81 -28.70 -9.36
CA LYS A 225 30.04 -28.15 -9.95
C LYS A 225 30.75 -29.16 -10.88
N GLU A 226 29.98 -29.98 -11.58
CA GLU A 226 30.52 -30.85 -12.63
C GLU A 226 31.07 -29.98 -13.77
N THR A 227 32.22 -30.34 -14.31
CA THR A 227 32.85 -29.61 -15.42
C THR A 227 32.60 -30.25 -16.78
N GLU A 228 32.27 -31.53 -16.79
CA GLU A 228 32.13 -32.32 -18.01
C GLU A 228 30.64 -32.47 -18.38
N PHE A 229 30.37 -32.34 -19.67
CA PHE A 229 29.05 -32.61 -20.25
C PHE A 229 28.93 -34.11 -20.56
N LYS A 230 27.87 -34.73 -20.07
CA LYS A 230 27.54 -36.14 -20.34
C LYS A 230 26.44 -36.20 -21.39
N GLU A 231 26.66 -37.03 -22.42
CA GLU A 231 25.66 -37.29 -23.44
C GLU A 231 24.44 -38.01 -22.86
N VAL A 232 23.25 -37.51 -23.17
CA VAL A 232 22.02 -38.18 -22.71
C VAL A 232 21.61 -39.21 -23.77
N GLN A 233 21.71 -40.48 -23.41
CA GLN A 233 21.34 -41.55 -24.32
C GLN A 233 19.85 -41.50 -24.66
N GLY A 234 19.53 -41.63 -25.96
CA GLY A 234 18.16 -41.54 -26.46
C GLY A 234 17.61 -40.12 -26.67
N ALA A 235 18.45 -39.09 -26.47
CA ALA A 235 18.09 -37.69 -26.67
C ALA A 235 18.70 -37.11 -27.95
N GLY A 236 18.56 -37.79 -29.07
CA GLY A 236 19.08 -37.34 -30.36
C GLY A 236 18.05 -37.57 -31.47
N GLY A 237 18.15 -36.82 -32.52
CA GLY A 237 17.28 -36.92 -33.68
C GLY A 237 17.78 -36.05 -34.84
N ASP A 238 16.96 -35.96 -35.87
CA ASP A 238 17.27 -35.17 -37.06
C ASP A 238 16.33 -33.99 -37.18
N VAL A 239 16.84 -32.83 -37.52
CA VAL A 239 16.07 -31.64 -37.89
C VAL A 239 16.38 -31.31 -39.34
N THR A 240 15.34 -31.34 -40.17
CA THR A 240 15.44 -31.03 -41.61
C THR A 240 14.75 -29.70 -41.90
N PHE A 241 15.35 -28.92 -42.80
CA PHE A 241 14.80 -27.63 -43.22
C PHE A 241 14.39 -27.72 -44.70
N ASP A 242 13.35 -26.96 -45.05
CA ASP A 242 12.96 -26.81 -46.46
C ASP A 242 13.92 -25.83 -47.22
N ALA A 243 13.74 -25.66 -48.52
CA ALA A 243 14.51 -24.75 -49.31
C ALA A 243 14.33 -23.25 -48.93
N VAL A 244 13.33 -22.95 -48.10
CA VAL A 244 13.07 -21.61 -47.57
C VAL A 244 13.67 -21.44 -46.18
N GLY A 245 14.34 -22.48 -45.66
CA GLY A 245 14.98 -22.46 -44.33
C GLY A 245 14.03 -22.63 -43.14
N LYS A 246 12.83 -23.14 -43.35
CA LYS A 246 11.89 -23.51 -42.25
C LYS A 246 12.00 -24.98 -41.90
N PRO A 247 11.77 -25.39 -40.65
CA PRO A 247 11.76 -26.80 -40.27
C PRO A 247 10.68 -27.58 -41.04
N ASN A 248 11.07 -28.70 -41.65
CA ASN A 248 10.24 -29.49 -42.57
C ASN A 248 9.34 -30.50 -41.85
N GLN A 249 9.49 -30.66 -40.52
CA GLN A 249 8.73 -31.62 -39.72
C GLN A 249 7.54 -30.94 -39.02
N GLN A 250 6.42 -31.64 -38.95
CA GLN A 250 5.31 -31.28 -38.03
C GLN A 250 5.77 -31.57 -36.59
N ASN A 251 5.98 -30.54 -35.78
CA ASN A 251 6.53 -30.58 -34.44
C ASN A 251 8.00 -31.07 -34.38
N PRO A 252 8.95 -30.28 -34.95
CA PRO A 252 10.36 -30.58 -34.74
C PRO A 252 10.69 -30.35 -33.26
N GLY A 253 10.80 -31.41 -32.48
CA GLY A 253 11.06 -31.35 -31.04
C GLY A 253 11.79 -32.57 -30.54
N ALA A 254 12.40 -32.45 -29.38
CA ALA A 254 13.09 -33.54 -28.70
C ALA A 254 12.44 -33.83 -27.38
N SER A 255 12.12 -35.08 -27.11
CA SER A 255 11.73 -35.54 -25.78
C SER A 255 12.94 -36.13 -25.09
N ILE A 256 13.46 -35.42 -24.09
CA ILE A 256 14.75 -35.71 -23.45
C ILE A 256 14.49 -36.29 -22.07
N PRO A 257 14.96 -37.51 -21.76
CA PRO A 257 14.86 -38.06 -20.42
C PRO A 257 15.74 -37.26 -19.46
N PHE A 258 15.13 -36.78 -18.36
CA PHE A 258 15.80 -35.93 -17.38
C PHE A 258 15.34 -36.27 -15.96
N ASN A 259 16.21 -36.82 -15.12
CA ASN A 259 15.99 -37.12 -13.70
C ASN A 259 14.61 -37.73 -13.36
N GLY A 260 14.19 -38.77 -14.07
CA GLY A 260 12.91 -39.47 -13.81
C GLY A 260 11.69 -38.88 -14.51
N GLY A 261 11.83 -37.89 -15.37
CA GLY A 261 10.80 -37.35 -16.25
C GLY A 261 11.36 -36.99 -17.62
N THR A 262 10.65 -36.14 -18.35
CA THR A 262 11.03 -35.74 -19.71
C THR A 262 10.98 -34.23 -19.87
N VAL A 263 11.94 -33.68 -20.59
CA VAL A 263 11.94 -32.29 -21.07
C VAL A 263 11.63 -32.29 -22.55
N ASN A 264 10.61 -31.58 -22.96
CA ASN A 264 10.24 -31.46 -24.36
C ASN A 264 10.83 -30.16 -24.93
N LEU A 265 11.83 -30.29 -25.79
CA LEU A 265 12.38 -29.17 -26.54
C LEU A 265 11.60 -28.94 -27.81
N ASP A 266 11.18 -27.73 -28.05
CA ASP A 266 10.49 -27.29 -29.27
C ASP A 266 11.46 -26.55 -30.17
N PHE A 267 11.63 -27.03 -31.40
CA PHE A 267 12.50 -26.48 -32.45
C PHE A 267 11.70 -25.79 -33.58
N SER A 268 10.40 -25.59 -33.40
CA SER A 268 9.53 -25.00 -34.43
C SER A 268 9.92 -23.56 -34.84
N LYS A 269 10.63 -22.88 -33.95
CA LYS A 269 11.12 -21.51 -34.18
C LYS A 269 12.55 -21.43 -34.72
N LEU A 270 13.14 -22.57 -35.13
CA LEU A 270 14.44 -22.57 -35.79
C LEU A 270 14.30 -22.17 -37.28
N THR A 271 15.35 -21.55 -37.81
CA THR A 271 15.48 -21.24 -39.22
C THR A 271 16.87 -21.60 -39.69
N ASN A 272 17.03 -21.85 -41.01
CA ASN A 272 18.32 -22.16 -41.63
C ASN A 272 18.55 -21.25 -42.84
N HIS A 273 19.24 -20.13 -42.59
CA HIS A 273 19.57 -19.15 -43.63
C HIS A 273 21.08 -18.87 -43.62
N PRO A 274 21.66 -18.43 -44.76
CA PRO A 274 23.07 -18.07 -44.86
C PRO A 274 23.33 -16.69 -44.19
N THR A 275 22.95 -16.56 -42.93
CA THR A 275 23.12 -15.37 -42.08
C THR A 275 23.78 -15.76 -40.77
N GLU A 276 24.16 -14.78 -39.96
CA GLU A 276 24.81 -15.03 -38.65
C GLU A 276 23.97 -15.91 -37.72
N LYS A 277 24.66 -16.58 -36.80
CA LYS A 277 24.03 -17.36 -35.74
C LYS A 277 23.23 -16.45 -34.82
N THR A 278 21.91 -16.68 -34.71
CA THR A 278 21.04 -16.01 -33.75
C THR A 278 20.33 -16.99 -32.81
N LEU A 279 20.90 -18.22 -32.71
CA LEU A 279 20.30 -19.25 -31.83
C LEU A 279 20.18 -18.73 -30.38
N ALA A 280 18.99 -18.81 -29.83
CA ALA A 280 18.71 -18.40 -28.49
C ALA A 280 17.62 -19.31 -27.86
N VAL A 281 17.64 -19.42 -26.54
CA VAL A 281 16.56 -20.02 -25.77
C VAL A 281 15.48 -18.95 -25.62
N THR A 282 14.29 -19.23 -26.09
CA THR A 282 13.20 -18.26 -26.07
C THR A 282 12.34 -18.40 -24.81
N ASP A 283 12.20 -19.62 -24.31
CA ASP A 283 11.34 -19.90 -23.14
C ASP A 283 11.77 -21.20 -22.46
N VAL A 284 11.73 -21.21 -21.12
CA VAL A 284 11.94 -22.39 -20.26
C VAL A 284 10.97 -22.29 -19.08
N ASP A 285 10.15 -23.31 -18.85
CA ASP A 285 9.12 -23.34 -17.81
C ASP A 285 9.64 -23.70 -16.41
N GLY A 286 10.87 -24.21 -16.31
CA GLY A 286 11.51 -24.55 -15.04
C GLY A 286 12.16 -23.36 -14.34
N ARG A 287 12.39 -23.51 -13.02
CA ARG A 287 13.16 -22.54 -12.21
C ARG A 287 13.93 -23.23 -11.09
N ALA A 288 15.02 -22.59 -10.68
CA ALA A 288 15.79 -23.01 -9.52
C ALA A 288 15.01 -22.87 -8.21
N ALA A 289 15.42 -23.58 -7.17
CA ALA A 289 15.01 -23.25 -5.81
C ALA A 289 15.55 -21.87 -5.45
N ALA A 290 14.69 -21.02 -4.93
CA ALA A 290 15.03 -19.63 -4.63
C ALA A 290 14.65 -19.27 -3.20
N THR A 291 15.48 -18.48 -2.53
CA THR A 291 15.21 -17.95 -1.19
C THR A 291 14.77 -16.52 -1.25
N VAL A 292 13.90 -16.11 -0.35
CA VAL A 292 13.48 -14.71 -0.23
C VAL A 292 14.67 -13.87 0.25
N LYS A 293 15.01 -12.84 -0.53
CA LYS A 293 16.08 -11.89 -0.22
C LYS A 293 15.58 -10.56 0.34
N ASP A 294 14.44 -10.08 -0.17
CA ASP A 294 13.95 -8.74 0.12
C ASP A 294 12.43 -8.69 0.02
N CYS A 295 11.81 -7.69 0.64
CA CYS A 295 10.40 -7.42 0.47
C CYS A 295 10.14 -5.92 0.38
N PHE A 296 9.07 -5.53 -0.29
CA PHE A 296 8.64 -4.15 -0.43
C PHE A 296 7.12 -4.08 -0.64
N ILE A 297 6.55 -2.93 -0.33
CA ILE A 297 5.15 -2.66 -0.62
C ILE A 297 5.06 -1.95 -1.97
N ALA A 298 4.32 -2.56 -2.89
CA ALA A 298 4.04 -2.02 -4.21
C ALA A 298 2.71 -1.24 -4.23
N ASP A 299 2.46 -0.56 -5.34
CA ASP A 299 1.17 0.10 -5.59
C ASP A 299 0.02 -0.90 -5.51
N GLY A 300 -1.14 -0.44 -5.04
CA GLY A 300 -2.26 -1.32 -4.71
C GLY A 300 -2.14 -2.03 -3.36
N GLY A 301 -1.10 -1.73 -2.57
CA GLY A 301 -0.89 -2.34 -1.25
C GLY A 301 -0.41 -3.78 -1.29
N TYR A 302 0.12 -4.25 -2.43
CA TYR A 302 0.70 -5.58 -2.54
C TYR A 302 2.03 -5.63 -1.80
N VAL A 303 2.16 -6.58 -0.88
CA VAL A 303 3.43 -6.90 -0.23
C VAL A 303 4.17 -7.88 -1.13
N MET A 304 5.15 -7.37 -1.86
CA MET A 304 5.94 -8.15 -2.80
C MET A 304 7.20 -8.67 -2.13
N VAL A 305 7.52 -9.92 -2.41
CA VAL A 305 8.78 -10.55 -2.00
C VAL A 305 9.64 -10.80 -3.23
N LYS A 306 10.91 -10.44 -3.12
CA LYS A 306 11.91 -10.66 -4.17
C LYS A 306 12.78 -11.86 -3.80
N TYR A 307 12.88 -12.80 -4.73
CA TYR A 307 13.66 -14.02 -4.56
C TYR A 307 15.08 -13.88 -5.10
N SER A 308 15.94 -14.86 -4.75
CA SER A 308 17.35 -14.89 -5.17
C SER A 308 17.54 -15.09 -6.68
N ASP A 309 16.56 -15.66 -7.36
CA ASP A 309 16.50 -15.82 -8.81
C ASP A 309 16.04 -14.57 -9.56
N GLY A 310 15.70 -13.50 -8.83
CA GLY A 310 15.17 -12.25 -9.38
C GLY A 310 13.66 -12.25 -9.58
N SER A 311 12.97 -13.36 -9.38
CA SER A 311 11.51 -13.42 -9.46
C SER A 311 10.86 -12.63 -8.31
N MET A 312 9.66 -12.11 -8.55
CA MET A 312 8.87 -11.39 -7.57
C MET A 312 7.48 -12.01 -7.46
N LYS A 313 7.00 -12.20 -6.24
CA LYS A 313 5.63 -12.67 -5.97
C LYS A 313 5.00 -11.87 -4.85
N ALA A 314 3.68 -11.78 -4.85
CA ALA A 314 2.97 -11.21 -3.71
C ALA A 314 2.95 -12.21 -2.55
N ALA A 315 3.30 -11.74 -1.35
CA ALA A 315 3.09 -12.47 -0.09
C ALA A 315 1.68 -12.20 0.46
N GLY A 316 1.10 -11.05 0.12
CA GLY A 316 -0.24 -10.66 0.52
C GLY A 316 -0.56 -9.24 0.04
N GLN A 317 -1.73 -8.75 0.42
CA GLN A 317 -2.18 -7.41 0.12
C GLN A 317 -2.72 -6.74 1.37
N LEU A 318 -2.29 -5.52 1.66
CA LEU A 318 -2.69 -4.75 2.85
C LEU A 318 -4.22 -4.60 2.90
N ALA A 319 -4.78 -4.86 4.07
CA ALA A 319 -6.19 -4.65 4.34
C ALA A 319 -6.47 -3.15 4.51
N VAL A 320 -7.55 -2.70 3.91
CA VAL A 320 -8.07 -1.33 4.01
C VAL A 320 -9.43 -1.38 4.67
N ALA A 321 -9.59 -0.62 5.74
CA ALA A 321 -10.84 -0.44 6.46
C ALA A 321 -11.53 0.85 6.01
N MET A 322 -12.84 0.78 5.82
CA MET A 322 -13.68 1.92 5.45
C MET A 322 -14.82 2.06 6.47
N PHE A 323 -15.15 3.30 6.77
CA PHE A 323 -16.22 3.64 7.70
C PHE A 323 -17.24 4.56 7.03
N PRO A 324 -18.55 4.26 7.14
CA PRO A 324 -19.59 5.16 6.66
C PRO A 324 -19.56 6.54 7.36
N ASN A 325 -19.16 6.56 8.62
CA ASN A 325 -19.00 7.78 9.43
C ASN A 325 -17.60 7.83 10.05
N GLU A 326 -16.65 8.44 9.35
CA GLU A 326 -15.29 8.64 9.86
C GLU A 326 -15.24 9.56 11.09
N GLY A 327 -16.20 10.48 11.21
CA GLY A 327 -16.31 11.37 12.37
C GLY A 327 -16.59 10.66 13.70
N GLY A 328 -17.05 9.40 13.66
CA GLY A 328 -17.24 8.54 14.82
C GLY A 328 -15.96 7.85 15.31
N LEU A 329 -14.83 7.97 14.59
CA LEU A 329 -13.56 7.41 15.00
C LEU A 329 -12.96 8.17 16.18
N MET A 330 -12.51 7.46 17.20
CA MET A 330 -11.83 8.00 18.37
C MET A 330 -10.32 7.92 18.19
N LYS A 331 -9.60 9.01 18.40
CA LYS A 331 -8.13 9.06 18.34
C LYS A 331 -7.53 8.46 19.62
N ASN A 332 -6.64 7.47 19.46
CA ASN A 332 -5.92 6.85 20.59
C ASN A 332 -4.50 7.42 20.80
N GLY A 333 -4.08 8.38 19.99
CA GLY A 333 -2.68 8.83 19.92
C GLY A 333 -1.89 8.07 18.85
N ASN A 334 -0.64 8.45 18.66
CA ASN A 334 0.31 7.83 17.72
C ASN A 334 -0.17 7.73 16.25
N GLY A 335 -1.26 8.41 15.90
CA GLY A 335 -1.90 8.32 14.58
C GLY A 335 -2.89 7.17 14.45
N ASN A 336 -3.21 6.49 15.55
CA ASN A 336 -4.17 5.39 15.58
C ASN A 336 -5.58 5.85 15.98
N TYR A 337 -6.55 5.14 15.45
CA TYR A 337 -7.99 5.36 15.66
C TYR A 337 -8.67 4.07 16.10
N THR A 338 -9.67 4.20 16.95
CA THR A 338 -10.56 3.08 17.34
C THR A 338 -11.95 3.37 16.83
N ALA A 339 -12.62 2.36 16.28
CA ALA A 339 -14.01 2.45 15.88
C ALA A 339 -14.91 2.50 17.12
N THR A 340 -15.93 3.33 17.06
CA THR A 340 -16.96 3.43 18.08
C THR A 340 -18.31 2.94 17.53
N ASN A 341 -19.33 2.85 18.34
CA ASN A 341 -20.67 2.47 17.89
C ASN A 341 -21.29 3.45 16.87
N THR A 342 -20.72 4.64 16.74
CA THR A 342 -21.21 5.69 15.82
C THR A 342 -20.50 5.67 14.45
N THR A 343 -19.44 4.88 14.27
CA THR A 343 -18.73 4.76 12.98
C THR A 343 -19.53 4.04 11.91
N GLY A 344 -20.55 3.26 12.30
CA GLY A 344 -21.29 2.36 11.42
C GLY A 344 -20.60 1.00 11.23
N ILE A 345 -21.08 0.23 10.26
CA ILE A 345 -20.57 -1.12 9.97
C ILE A 345 -19.22 -0.96 9.27
N LEU A 346 -18.21 -1.58 9.85
CA LEU A 346 -16.88 -1.65 9.27
C LEU A 346 -16.89 -2.47 7.98
N ALA A 347 -16.47 -1.87 6.87
CA ALA A 347 -16.20 -2.57 5.63
C ALA A 347 -14.68 -2.76 5.49
N MET A 348 -14.25 -4.00 5.35
CA MET A 348 -12.86 -4.35 5.06
C MET A 348 -12.73 -4.78 3.61
N GLY A 349 -11.65 -4.39 2.97
CA GLY A 349 -11.36 -4.72 1.58
C GLY A 349 -9.90 -4.46 1.26
N VAL A 350 -9.63 -4.29 -0.01
CA VAL A 350 -8.29 -3.96 -0.52
C VAL A 350 -8.32 -2.66 -1.31
N SER A 351 -7.15 -2.13 -1.58
CA SER A 351 -6.96 -0.90 -2.34
C SER A 351 -7.79 -0.84 -3.62
N GLY A 352 -8.55 0.23 -3.80
CA GLY A 352 -9.33 0.52 -5.02
C GLY A 352 -10.62 -0.29 -5.18
N GLN A 353 -11.01 -1.11 -4.20
CA GLN A 353 -12.28 -1.86 -4.24
C GLN A 353 -13.32 -1.25 -3.30
N ASN A 354 -14.59 -1.38 -3.63
CA ASN A 354 -15.74 -0.98 -2.80
C ASN A 354 -15.70 0.47 -2.29
N GLY A 355 -15.06 1.37 -3.03
CA GLY A 355 -14.91 2.77 -2.61
C GLY A 355 -13.69 3.06 -1.75
N ALA A 356 -12.84 2.06 -1.48
CA ALA A 356 -11.56 2.26 -0.84
C ALA A 356 -10.61 3.09 -1.70
N GLY A 357 -9.85 3.95 -1.07
CA GLY A 357 -8.76 4.69 -1.69
C GLY A 357 -7.68 3.77 -2.26
N LYS A 358 -6.75 4.36 -2.98
CA LYS A 358 -5.61 3.65 -3.56
C LYS A 358 -4.44 3.68 -2.59
N VAL A 359 -3.81 2.52 -2.40
CA VAL A 359 -2.56 2.44 -1.64
C VAL A 359 -1.40 2.68 -2.60
N ARG A 360 -0.55 3.67 -2.29
CA ARG A 360 0.71 3.96 -2.98
C ARG A 360 1.85 3.34 -2.21
N GLY A 361 2.62 2.47 -2.86
CA GLY A 361 3.83 1.89 -2.29
C GLY A 361 5.00 2.88 -2.27
N SER A 362 5.96 2.63 -1.39
CA SER A 362 7.18 3.44 -1.24
C SER A 362 6.91 4.94 -1.04
N ALA A 363 5.76 5.29 -0.47
CA ALA A 363 5.27 6.65 -0.26
C ALA A 363 4.84 6.87 1.19
N GLN A 364 4.77 8.12 1.60
CA GLN A 364 4.21 8.55 2.88
C GLN A 364 3.20 9.66 2.67
N GLU A 365 2.13 9.65 3.46
CA GLU A 365 1.16 10.72 3.54
C GLU A 365 1.58 11.72 4.61
N GLY A 366 1.84 12.97 4.22
CA GLY A 366 2.09 14.07 5.16
C GLY A 366 0.81 14.49 5.91
N ALA A 367 0.96 15.39 6.87
CA ALA A 367 -0.18 16.02 7.52
C ALA A 367 -1.00 16.85 6.50
N ASN A 368 -2.33 16.89 6.67
CA ASN A 368 -3.19 17.75 5.87
C ASN A 368 -3.33 19.18 6.47
N VAL A 369 -2.28 19.64 7.15
CA VAL A 369 -2.22 20.93 7.84
C VAL A 369 -1.59 21.97 6.91
N ASP A 370 -2.32 23.06 6.61
CA ASP A 370 -1.77 24.24 6.00
C ASP A 370 -1.34 25.23 7.10
N LEU A 371 -0.05 25.37 7.30
CA LEU A 371 0.53 26.22 8.32
C LEU A 371 0.10 27.69 8.17
N SER A 372 -0.10 28.18 6.93
CA SER A 372 -0.51 29.57 6.68
C SER A 372 -1.92 29.82 7.19
N VAL A 373 -2.82 28.89 6.94
CA VAL A 373 -4.22 28.95 7.41
C VAL A 373 -4.26 28.83 8.94
N GLU A 374 -3.55 27.85 9.51
CA GLU A 374 -3.52 27.65 10.95
C GLU A 374 -2.93 28.86 11.71
N PHE A 375 -1.90 29.54 11.16
CA PHE A 375 -1.38 30.78 11.77
C PHE A 375 -2.37 31.92 11.70
N VAL A 376 -3.17 32.04 10.64
CA VAL A 376 -4.23 33.04 10.55
C VAL A 376 -5.32 32.74 11.60
N ASP A 377 -5.75 31.50 11.72
CA ASP A 377 -6.74 31.08 12.72
C ASP A 377 -6.23 31.33 14.15
N LEU A 378 -4.94 31.00 14.41
CA LEU A 378 -4.30 31.27 15.69
C LEU A 378 -4.33 32.77 16.02
N MET A 379 -4.01 33.64 15.06
CA MET A 379 -4.06 35.09 15.29
C MET A 379 -5.51 35.57 15.51
N LEU A 380 -6.50 35.03 14.82
CA LEU A 380 -7.91 35.36 15.00
C LEU A 380 -8.39 34.97 16.40
N TYR A 381 -8.05 33.75 16.86
CA TYR A 381 -8.43 33.30 18.21
C TYR A 381 -7.70 34.09 19.29
N GLN A 382 -6.42 34.44 19.11
CA GLN A 382 -5.70 35.32 20.04
C GLN A 382 -6.36 36.69 20.15
N ARG A 383 -6.76 37.31 19.01
CA ARG A 383 -7.45 38.60 19.03
C ARG A 383 -8.83 38.49 19.65
N GLY A 384 -9.56 37.40 19.39
CA GLY A 384 -10.85 37.12 20.03
C GLY A 384 -10.72 36.99 21.56
N PHE A 385 -9.70 36.28 22.02
CA PHE A 385 -9.38 36.18 23.44
C PHE A 385 -9.06 37.55 24.05
N GLN A 386 -8.17 38.34 23.43
CA GLN A 386 -7.84 39.68 23.89
C GLN A 386 -9.04 40.63 23.90
N GLY A 387 -9.91 40.54 22.89
CA GLY A 387 -11.15 41.31 22.82
C GLY A 387 -12.08 41.01 24.00
N ASN A 388 -12.32 39.72 24.27
CA ASN A 388 -13.15 39.30 25.41
C ASN A 388 -12.53 39.69 26.76
N ALA A 389 -11.20 39.54 26.92
CA ALA A 389 -10.48 39.95 28.12
C ALA A 389 -10.59 41.47 28.36
N LYS A 390 -10.55 42.29 27.28
CA LYS A 390 -10.71 43.75 27.38
C LYS A 390 -12.15 44.13 27.82
N VAL A 391 -13.18 43.42 27.33
CA VAL A 391 -14.57 43.62 27.75
C VAL A 391 -14.74 43.31 29.25
N ILE A 392 -14.11 42.24 29.75
CA ILE A 392 -14.11 41.88 31.18
C ILE A 392 -13.51 43.03 31.99
N LYS A 393 -12.30 43.52 31.58
CA LYS A 393 -11.63 44.62 32.29
C LYS A 393 -12.49 45.90 32.33
N ILE A 394 -13.08 46.31 31.20
CA ILE A 394 -13.96 47.48 31.13
C ILE A 394 -15.21 47.25 32.02
N SER A 395 -15.79 46.05 32.03
CA SER A 395 -16.93 45.74 32.85
C SER A 395 -16.59 45.84 34.35
N ASP A 396 -15.39 45.43 34.76
CA ASP A 396 -14.91 45.55 36.12
C ASP A 396 -14.68 47.01 36.54
N GLU A 397 -14.04 47.81 35.67
CA GLU A 397 -13.87 49.25 35.87
C GLU A 397 -15.19 49.98 36.08
N VAL A 398 -16.20 49.70 35.24
CA VAL A 398 -17.55 50.30 35.38
C VAL A 398 -18.24 49.81 36.65
N LEU A 399 -18.09 48.54 37.05
CA LEU A 399 -18.64 48.05 38.31
C LEU A 399 -18.03 48.78 39.54
N ASN A 400 -16.71 49.01 39.50
CA ASN A 400 -15.99 49.72 40.57
C ASN A 400 -16.50 51.19 40.64
N GLU A 401 -16.71 51.84 39.50
CA GLU A 401 -17.23 53.19 39.46
C GLU A 401 -18.64 53.28 40.05
N VAL A 402 -19.53 52.33 39.66
CA VAL A 402 -20.88 52.25 40.23
C VAL A 402 -20.88 52.02 41.72
N VAL A 403 -20.01 51.19 42.24
CA VAL A 403 -19.85 50.97 43.68
C VAL A 403 -19.36 52.23 44.43
N ASN A 404 -18.46 52.99 43.80
CA ASN A 404 -17.95 54.28 44.33
C ASN A 404 -19.02 55.35 44.33
N LEU A 405 -19.98 55.36 43.36
CA LEU A 405 -21.06 56.31 43.29
C LEU A 405 -22.19 56.03 44.33
N ILE A 406 -22.22 54.84 44.90
CA ILE A 406 -23.22 54.45 45.93
C ILE A 406 -22.69 54.68 47.36
N ARG A 407 -21.40 55.00 47.48
CA ARG A 407 -20.78 55.39 48.72
C ARG A 407 -20.86 56.91 48.95
#